data_826c22fe14cb86840f41b3982bf203b9
#
_entry.id   826c22fe14cb86840f41b3982bf203b9
#
_cell.length_a   1.000
_cell.length_b   1.000
_cell.length_c   1.000
_cell.angle_alpha   90.00
_cell.angle_beta   90.00
_cell.angle_gamma   90.00
#
_symmetry.space_group_name_H-M   'P 1'
#
loop_
_entity.id
_entity.type
_entity.pdbx_description
1 polymer ?
#
loop_
_entity_poly.entity_id
_entity_poly.type
_entity_poly.pdbx_seq_one_letter_code
_entity_poly.pdbx_strand_id
1 'polypeptide(L)'
;MADVFSKAKRSEVMSRIKNRNTKPELTVRSLLHRMGYRFRLHRTNLPGKPDIVLPRYQTVIFVHGCFWHRHKDCRFAYTPKTRVEFWVKKLESNVIRDQVVKVDLEQLGWQVVTVWECELRDLKNLETRIGLFLVTPTV
;
A
#
# COMPACT_ATOMS: atom_id res chain seq x y z
N MET A 1 -24.61 -13.87 7.30
CA MET A 1 -23.87 -15.12 7.36
C MET A 1 -23.40 -15.40 8.77
N ALA A 2 -23.60 -16.62 9.23
CA ALA A 2 -23.06 -16.97 10.53
C ALA A 2 -21.54 -16.98 10.50
N ASP A 3 -20.95 -16.57 11.60
CA ASP A 3 -19.52 -16.55 11.77
C ASP A 3 -19.01 -17.98 11.91
N VAL A 4 -18.13 -18.40 11.02
CA VAL A 4 -17.61 -19.77 11.04
C VAL A 4 -16.51 -19.96 12.08
N PHE A 5 -16.03 -18.87 12.67
CA PHE A 5 -15.00 -18.91 13.69
C PHE A 5 -15.57 -18.56 15.06
N SER A 6 -15.08 -19.24 16.10
CA SER A 6 -15.29 -18.78 17.47
C SER A 6 -14.60 -17.44 17.68
N LYS A 7 -14.95 -16.74 18.76
CA LYS A 7 -14.32 -15.47 19.08
C LYS A 7 -12.79 -15.60 19.19
N ALA A 8 -12.32 -16.65 19.87
CA ALA A 8 -10.90 -16.93 20.02
C ALA A 8 -10.24 -17.23 18.67
N LYS A 9 -10.90 -18.03 17.82
CA LYS A 9 -10.35 -18.39 16.52
C LYS A 9 -10.30 -17.19 15.59
N ARG A 10 -11.29 -16.31 15.64
CA ARG A 10 -11.28 -15.07 14.87
C ARG A 10 -10.12 -14.18 15.26
N SER A 11 -9.86 -14.04 16.57
CA SER A 11 -8.72 -13.27 17.07
C SER A 11 -7.41 -13.85 16.56
N GLU A 12 -7.27 -15.17 16.56
CA GLU A 12 -6.10 -15.85 16.03
C GLU A 12 -5.90 -15.58 14.54
N VAL A 13 -6.97 -15.67 13.75
CA VAL A 13 -6.92 -15.41 12.31
C VAL A 13 -6.53 -13.95 12.05
N MET A 14 -7.13 -13.02 12.76
CA MET A 14 -6.81 -11.59 12.59
C MET A 14 -5.38 -11.27 12.98
N SER A 15 -4.81 -11.97 13.97
CA SER A 15 -3.43 -11.75 14.36
C SER A 15 -2.42 -12.19 13.29
N ARG A 16 -2.85 -13.07 12.37
CA ARG A 16 -2.02 -13.51 11.24
C ARG A 16 -2.05 -12.58 10.06
N ILE A 17 -2.99 -11.61 10.05
CA ILE A 17 -3.07 -10.61 8.99
C ILE A 17 -1.92 -9.64 9.19
N LYS A 18 -0.96 -9.69 8.28
CA LYS A 18 0.25 -8.88 8.38
C LYS A 18 0.00 -7.50 7.82
N ASN A 19 0.57 -6.48 8.47
CA ASN A 19 0.61 -5.13 7.93
C ASN A 19 1.88 -4.91 7.07
N ARG A 20 2.71 -5.93 6.94
CA ARG A 20 3.90 -5.93 6.08
C ARG A 20 4.16 -7.35 5.58
N ASN A 21 4.95 -7.48 4.54
CA ASN A 21 5.24 -8.76 3.86
C ASN A 21 3.97 -9.43 3.34
N THR A 22 2.98 -8.63 2.96
CA THR A 22 1.74 -9.16 2.39
C THR A 22 1.99 -9.68 0.98
N LYS A 23 1.06 -10.51 0.47
CA LYS A 23 1.17 -11.03 -0.89
C LYS A 23 1.28 -9.94 -1.95
N PRO A 24 0.44 -8.88 -1.93
CA PRO A 24 0.60 -7.76 -2.86
C PRO A 24 1.98 -7.11 -2.77
N GLU A 25 2.48 -6.88 -1.57
CA GLU A 25 3.79 -6.29 -1.36
C GLU A 25 4.90 -7.16 -1.94
N LEU A 26 4.84 -8.47 -1.70
CA LEU A 26 5.82 -9.42 -2.25
C LEU A 26 5.79 -9.44 -3.78
N THR A 27 4.62 -9.30 -4.38
CA THR A 27 4.47 -9.23 -5.82
C THR A 27 5.16 -8.00 -6.39
N VAL A 28 4.98 -6.84 -5.74
CA VAL A 28 5.63 -5.60 -6.16
C VAL A 28 7.15 -5.71 -6.02
N ARG A 29 7.64 -6.29 -4.92
CA ARG A 29 9.08 -6.52 -4.73
C ARG A 29 9.66 -7.37 -5.85
N SER A 30 8.97 -8.45 -6.19
CA SER A 30 9.41 -9.35 -7.25
C SER A 30 9.47 -8.62 -8.60
N LEU A 31 8.47 -7.80 -8.88
CA LEU A 31 8.42 -7.01 -10.11
C LEU A 31 9.61 -6.04 -10.18
N LEU A 32 9.85 -5.28 -9.12
CA LEU A 32 10.97 -4.33 -9.06
C LEU A 32 12.31 -5.03 -9.23
N HIS A 33 12.46 -6.19 -8.61
CA HIS A 33 13.68 -6.96 -8.69
C HIS A 33 13.94 -7.43 -10.12
N ARG A 34 12.90 -7.90 -10.81
CA ARG A 34 13.00 -8.31 -12.23
C ARG A 34 13.33 -7.14 -13.15
N MET A 35 12.86 -5.93 -12.78
CA MET A 35 13.17 -4.71 -13.53
C MET A 35 14.58 -4.20 -13.27
N GLY A 36 15.29 -4.80 -12.32
CA GLY A 36 16.67 -4.42 -12.01
C GLY A 36 16.82 -3.33 -10.96
N TYR A 37 15.77 -2.99 -10.26
CA TYR A 37 15.84 -1.96 -9.21
C TYR A 37 16.27 -2.55 -7.87
N ARG A 38 17.06 -1.77 -7.13
CA ARG A 38 17.46 -2.09 -5.77
C ARG A 38 16.69 -1.24 -4.81
N PHE A 39 16.22 -1.85 -3.72
CA PHE A 39 15.36 -1.19 -2.77
C PHE A 39 15.62 -1.66 -1.34
N ARG A 40 15.14 -0.87 -0.39
CA ARG A 40 15.11 -1.18 1.04
C ARG A 40 13.67 -1.38 1.47
N LEU A 41 13.47 -2.11 2.57
CA LEU A 41 12.14 -2.44 3.05
C LEU A 41 11.87 -1.79 4.41
N HIS A 42 10.63 -1.37 4.60
CA HIS A 42 10.07 -0.99 5.91
C HIS A 42 10.95 -0.05 6.73
N ARG A 43 11.41 1.04 6.14
CA ARG A 43 12.19 2.02 6.89
C ARG A 43 11.29 2.74 7.89
N THR A 44 11.56 2.52 9.17
CA THR A 44 10.74 3.07 10.25
C THR A 44 11.06 4.52 10.58
N ASN A 45 12.16 5.05 10.06
CA ASN A 45 12.57 6.43 10.26
C ASN A 45 11.93 7.42 9.29
N LEU A 46 11.08 6.94 8.38
CA LEU A 46 10.36 7.80 7.44
C LEU A 46 8.87 7.86 7.80
N PRO A 47 8.21 9.00 7.53
CA PRO A 47 6.77 9.12 7.78
C PRO A 47 5.99 7.99 7.10
N GLY A 48 5.03 7.40 7.82
CA GLY A 48 4.17 6.34 7.30
C GLY A 48 4.85 5.00 7.10
N LYS A 49 6.13 4.87 7.42
CA LYS A 49 6.87 3.62 7.26
C LYS A 49 6.65 2.98 5.90
N PRO A 50 7.16 3.60 4.81
CA PRO A 50 6.92 3.09 3.45
C PRO A 50 7.29 1.62 3.32
N ASP A 51 6.51 0.90 2.51
CA ASP A 51 6.76 -0.52 2.27
C ASP A 51 8.08 -0.76 1.54
N ILE A 52 8.37 0.09 0.56
CA ILE A 52 9.55 -0.05 -0.28
C ILE A 52 10.19 1.32 -0.44
N VAL A 53 11.51 1.38 -0.31
CA VAL A 53 12.27 2.63 -0.46
C VAL A 53 13.35 2.43 -1.51
N LEU A 54 13.39 3.33 -2.50
CA LEU A 54 14.43 3.34 -3.54
C LEU A 54 15.28 4.59 -3.35
N PRO A 55 16.36 4.53 -2.54
CA PRO A 55 17.14 5.71 -2.21
C PRO A 55 17.77 6.40 -3.42
N ARG A 56 18.23 5.62 -4.41
CA ARG A 56 18.86 6.19 -5.62
C ARG A 56 17.91 7.07 -6.43
N TYR A 57 16.61 6.81 -6.30
CA TYR A 57 15.59 7.55 -7.03
C TYR A 57 14.83 8.53 -6.15
N GLN A 58 15.20 8.61 -4.86
CA GLN A 58 14.48 9.43 -3.87
C GLN A 58 12.99 9.14 -3.93
N THR A 59 12.65 7.87 -4.05
CA THR A 59 11.26 7.42 -4.22
C THR A 59 10.91 6.39 -3.16
N VAL A 60 9.69 6.50 -2.64
CA VAL A 60 9.09 5.51 -1.76
C VAL A 60 7.85 4.95 -2.43
N ILE A 61 7.57 3.68 -2.17
CA ILE A 61 6.39 3.01 -2.71
C ILE A 61 5.56 2.47 -1.55
N PHE A 62 4.28 2.82 -1.58
CA PHE A 62 3.27 2.21 -0.70
C PHE A 62 2.45 1.23 -1.52
N VAL A 63 2.22 0.07 -0.95
CA VAL A 63 1.34 -0.94 -1.56
C VAL A 63 0.05 -0.93 -0.78
N HIS A 64 -1.00 -0.33 -1.36
CA HIS A 64 -2.26 -0.09 -0.67
C HIS A 64 -3.33 -1.09 -1.08
N GLY A 65 -4.02 -1.66 -0.09
CA GLY A 65 -5.24 -2.42 -0.33
C GLY A 65 -6.36 -1.47 -0.72
N CYS A 66 -7.10 -1.79 -1.78
CA CYS A 66 -8.11 -0.88 -2.32
C CYS A 66 -9.24 -0.60 -1.33
N PHE A 67 -9.63 -1.59 -0.54
CA PHE A 67 -10.68 -1.42 0.47
C PHE A 67 -10.22 -0.49 1.61
N TRP A 68 -9.08 -0.79 2.20
CA TRP A 68 -8.59 -0.11 3.41
C TRP A 68 -8.20 1.35 3.16
N HIS A 69 -7.71 1.65 1.96
CA HIS A 69 -7.22 2.98 1.60
C HIS A 69 -8.16 3.72 0.64
N ARG A 70 -9.36 3.19 0.43
CA ARG A 70 -10.43 3.83 -0.37
C ARG A 70 -9.96 4.24 -1.75
N HIS A 71 -9.46 3.28 -2.51
CA HIS A 71 -9.01 3.52 -3.88
C HIS A 71 -10.15 4.14 -4.70
N LYS A 72 -9.90 5.34 -5.24
CA LYS A 72 -10.92 6.12 -5.96
C LYS A 72 -11.40 5.36 -7.20
N ASP A 73 -12.70 5.35 -7.40
CA ASP A 73 -13.35 4.74 -8.56
C ASP A 73 -13.06 3.23 -8.72
N CYS A 74 -12.79 2.56 -7.62
CA CYS A 74 -12.48 1.14 -7.61
C CYS A 74 -13.62 0.35 -6.95
N ARG A 75 -14.07 -0.71 -7.62
CA ARG A 75 -15.16 -1.56 -7.09
C ARG A 75 -14.81 -2.26 -5.78
N PHE A 76 -13.51 -2.43 -5.51
CA PHE A 76 -13.06 -3.07 -4.27
C PHE A 76 -13.09 -2.12 -3.07
N ALA A 77 -13.27 -0.83 -3.32
CA ALA A 77 -13.37 0.20 -2.27
C ALA A 77 -14.83 0.45 -1.90
N TYR A 78 -15.52 -0.61 -1.53
CA TYR A 78 -16.93 -0.54 -1.13
C TYR A 78 -17.08 -0.21 0.35
N THR A 79 -18.27 0.22 0.74
CA THR A 79 -18.62 0.43 2.15
C THR A 79 -19.48 -0.75 2.61
N PRO A 80 -19.08 -1.46 3.69
CA PRO A 80 -19.90 -2.55 4.23
C PRO A 80 -21.31 -2.06 4.60
N LYS A 81 -22.31 -2.92 4.39
CA LYS A 81 -23.71 -2.58 4.65
C LYS A 81 -24.09 -2.60 6.11
N THR A 82 -23.31 -3.28 6.96
CA THR A 82 -23.52 -3.32 8.40
C THR A 82 -22.50 -2.41 9.08
N ARG A 83 -22.92 -1.76 10.19
CA ARG A 83 -22.06 -0.84 10.92
C ARG A 83 -21.47 0.25 10.00
N VAL A 84 -22.29 0.81 9.16
CA VAL A 84 -21.87 1.77 8.12
C VAL A 84 -21.10 2.95 8.74
N GLU A 85 -21.61 3.54 9.81
CA GLU A 85 -20.96 4.70 10.44
C GLU A 85 -19.57 4.38 10.95
N PHE A 86 -19.39 3.20 11.54
CA PHE A 86 -18.07 2.74 11.98
C PHE A 86 -17.10 2.64 10.82
N TRP A 87 -17.51 2.00 9.73
CA TRP A 87 -16.66 1.79 8.57
C TRP A 87 -16.32 3.07 7.83
N VAL A 88 -17.30 3.95 7.65
CA VAL A 88 -17.08 5.23 6.99
C VAL A 88 -16.03 6.04 7.76
N LYS A 89 -16.19 6.15 9.07
CA LYS A 89 -15.26 6.88 9.93
C LYS A 89 -13.86 6.27 9.89
N LYS A 90 -13.77 4.95 9.98
CA LYS A 90 -12.51 4.21 9.95
C LYS A 90 -11.78 4.42 8.64
N LEU A 91 -12.47 4.26 7.52
CA LEU A 91 -11.87 4.35 6.19
C LEU A 91 -11.49 5.77 5.83
N GLU A 92 -12.30 6.77 6.23
CA GLU A 92 -11.96 8.17 6.03
C GLU A 92 -10.72 8.56 6.82
N SER A 93 -10.58 8.06 8.04
CA SER A 93 -9.40 8.25 8.87
C SER A 93 -8.14 7.74 8.16
N ASN A 94 -8.24 6.59 7.51
CA ASN A 94 -7.11 6.03 6.75
C ASN A 94 -6.72 6.92 5.58
N VAL A 95 -7.71 7.45 4.85
CA VAL A 95 -7.46 8.35 3.71
C VAL A 95 -6.74 9.62 4.17
N ILE A 96 -7.20 10.22 5.26
CA ILE A 96 -6.59 11.43 5.80
C ILE A 96 -5.15 11.17 6.20
N ARG A 97 -4.90 10.05 6.88
CA ARG A 97 -3.54 9.67 7.28
C ARG A 97 -2.64 9.49 6.07
N ASP A 98 -3.13 8.83 5.03
CA ASP A 98 -2.36 8.61 3.81
C ASP A 98 -1.95 9.93 3.15
N GLN A 99 -2.85 10.91 3.14
CA GLN A 99 -2.57 12.23 2.58
C GLN A 99 -1.52 12.98 3.40
N VAL A 100 -1.61 12.94 4.72
CA VAL A 100 -0.64 13.58 5.60
C VAL A 100 0.74 12.96 5.40
N VAL A 101 0.82 11.64 5.35
CA VAL A 101 2.06 10.92 5.12
C VAL A 101 2.69 11.31 3.79
N LYS A 102 1.89 11.39 2.74
CA LYS A 102 2.37 11.78 1.41
C LYS A 102 2.98 13.17 1.42
N VAL A 103 2.28 14.13 2.01
CA VAL A 103 2.76 15.51 2.11
C VAL A 103 4.05 15.57 2.90
N ASP A 104 4.11 14.89 4.04
CA ASP A 104 5.30 14.88 4.88
C ASP A 104 6.52 14.32 4.13
N LEU A 105 6.33 13.23 3.40
CA LEU A 105 7.41 12.62 2.59
C LEU A 105 7.85 13.54 1.46
N GLU A 106 6.90 14.18 0.78
CA GLU A 106 7.23 15.11 -0.30
C GLU A 106 8.01 16.32 0.21
N GLN A 107 7.67 16.80 1.40
CA GLN A 107 8.42 17.91 2.04
C GLN A 107 9.84 17.50 2.40
N LEU A 108 10.08 16.22 2.65
CA LEU A 108 11.41 15.69 2.90
C LEU A 108 12.19 15.38 1.61
N GLY A 109 11.61 15.66 0.46
CA GLY A 109 12.27 15.45 -0.83
C GLY A 109 12.01 14.10 -1.48
N TRP A 110 11.09 13.32 -0.96
CA TRP A 110 10.76 12.02 -1.51
C TRP A 110 9.64 12.09 -2.53
N GLN A 111 9.78 11.34 -3.62
CA GLN A 111 8.68 11.06 -4.53
C GLN A 111 7.86 9.92 -3.95
N VAL A 112 6.55 10.07 -3.91
CA VAL A 112 5.65 9.05 -3.36
C VAL A 112 4.88 8.38 -4.48
N VAL A 113 5.01 7.07 -4.58
CA VAL A 113 4.27 6.26 -5.54
C VAL A 113 3.39 5.30 -4.78
N THR A 114 2.11 5.28 -5.09
CA THR A 114 1.17 4.33 -4.51
C THR A 114 0.83 3.27 -5.55
N VAL A 115 1.06 2.01 -5.18
CA VAL A 115 0.64 0.87 -5.97
C VAL A 115 -0.59 0.28 -5.31
N TRP A 116 -1.68 0.15 -6.08
CA TRP A 116 -2.93 -0.39 -5.58
C TRP A 116 -3.03 -1.87 -5.86
N GLU A 117 -3.62 -2.60 -4.94
CA GLU A 117 -3.75 -4.05 -5.04
C GLU A 117 -4.39 -4.49 -6.37
N CYS A 118 -5.39 -3.75 -6.85
CA CYS A 118 -6.05 -4.06 -8.12
C CYS A 118 -5.12 -3.94 -9.33
N GLU A 119 -4.06 -3.14 -9.23
CA GLU A 119 -3.09 -3.00 -10.32
C GLU A 119 -2.26 -4.26 -10.54
N LEU A 120 -2.20 -5.15 -9.56
CA LEU A 120 -1.43 -6.38 -9.67
C LEU A 120 -2.03 -7.39 -10.64
N ARG A 121 -3.24 -7.13 -11.12
CA ARG A 121 -3.89 -7.95 -12.14
C ARG A 121 -3.31 -7.73 -13.54
N ASP A 122 -2.66 -6.59 -13.74
CA ASP A 122 -2.01 -6.24 -14.99
C ASP A 122 -0.59 -5.76 -14.71
N LEU A 123 0.31 -6.71 -14.48
CA LEU A 123 1.68 -6.42 -14.10
C LEU A 123 2.45 -5.68 -15.21
N LYS A 124 2.11 -5.92 -16.46
CA LYS A 124 2.75 -5.24 -17.57
C LYS A 124 2.47 -3.75 -17.55
N ASN A 125 1.21 -3.38 -17.31
CA ASN A 125 0.83 -1.98 -17.19
C ASN A 125 1.47 -1.33 -15.96
N LEU A 126 1.49 -2.05 -14.85
CA LEU A 126 2.13 -1.57 -13.62
C LEU A 126 3.63 -1.35 -13.83
N GLU A 127 4.30 -2.26 -14.52
CA GLU A 127 5.72 -2.15 -14.87
C GLU A 127 5.99 -0.87 -15.65
N THR A 128 5.16 -0.58 -16.65
CA THR A 128 5.27 0.63 -17.45
C THR A 128 5.12 1.88 -16.59
N ARG A 129 4.09 1.89 -15.72
CA ARG A 129 3.83 3.02 -14.83
C ARG A 129 4.98 3.27 -13.85
N ILE A 130 5.48 2.21 -13.23
CA ILE A 130 6.61 2.32 -12.30
C ILE A 130 7.85 2.84 -13.03
N GLY A 131 8.12 2.33 -14.23
CA GLY A 131 9.25 2.78 -15.02
C GLY A 131 9.23 4.28 -15.34
N LEU A 132 8.05 4.86 -15.51
CA LEU A 132 7.90 6.29 -15.74
C LEU A 132 8.31 7.13 -14.52
N PHE A 133 8.13 6.61 -13.31
CA PHE A 133 8.55 7.30 -12.09
C PHE A 133 10.04 7.13 -11.82
N LEU A 134 10.63 6.01 -12.20
CA LEU A 134 12.01 5.67 -11.86
C LEU A 134 12.98 5.86 -13.04
N VAL A 135 12.84 6.98 -13.73
CA VAL A 135 13.61 7.22 -14.98
C VAL A 135 15.02 7.71 -14.71
N THR A 136 15.20 8.56 -13.69
CA THR A 136 16.48 9.23 -13.44
C THR A 136 16.91 9.06 -11.99
N PRO A 137 18.05 8.38 -11.72
CA PRO A 137 18.59 8.33 -10.38
C PRO A 137 19.03 9.73 -9.93
N THR A 138 18.77 10.05 -8.65
CA THR A 138 19.18 11.34 -8.08
C THR A 138 20.60 11.29 -7.53
N VAL A 139 21.14 10.09 -7.38
CA VAL A 139 22.52 9.90 -6.87
C VAL A 139 23.26 8.89 -7.71
#